data_387a8cec3b253e68561eba64b22ccefb
#
_entry.id   387a8cec3b253e68561eba64b22ccefb
#
_cell.length_a   1.000
_cell.length_b   1.000
_cell.length_c   1.000
_cell.angle_alpha   90.00
_cell.angle_beta   90.00
_cell.angle_gamma   90.00
#
_symmetry.space_group_name_H-M   'P 1'
#
loop_
_entity.id
_entity.type
_entity.pdbx_description
1 polymer ?
#
loop_
_entity_poly.entity_id
_entity_poly.type
_entity_poly.pdbx_seq_one_letter_code
_entity_poly.pdbx_strand_id
1 'polypeptide(L)'
;MTKIGLAYINGAVPGFEDFGNLPTDVVGENGLVNGNKASKELDALIIPGGTLIESNEIDIPLNREIKHMARDGKPIIGICAGFQLLSNQIDIGRKSPVPILKEGLGIIDVAFSPLITSDRVVAKVYNNSFLVKNQKEDVTGFHTHTYGKVEGDAKILFYSKVQRMNYGDTNKKGDYNLFSGACNDDGNVIGTMIHGILDENPIIVNNLLEQIDATNTDEIYNRNKEVKKYLKGEVGINTGIKIPSIKGNKMPKYLMIGSNGSDSGKTFILTGLAGALTKRGYKVALLKVGPDVRDIIPGLYLTKGKMEDFASVKIGHLGWADIESTIDRLNNSDYDIVLIEGVMSVFTGILNEKVPFSAAEIAMSSNIPMILASSVNKGGIESAAIDLVSHANMLEKLGVSVEAILLNKVYNDKIFDNVVPYIKNNTHVENVLKLPKLKSGDMRGFIPEVEIRYDLFTSHAMD
;
A
#
# COMPACT_ATOMS: atom_id res chain seq x y z
N MET A 1 17.97 21.81 -19.36
CA MET A 1 16.68 21.61 -18.64
C MET A 1 16.77 20.25 -17.97
N THR A 2 16.70 20.23 -16.65
CA THR A 2 16.82 18.99 -15.86
C THR A 2 15.64 18.07 -16.09
N LYS A 3 15.89 16.77 -16.31
CA LYS A 3 14.88 15.75 -16.56
C LYS A 3 15.04 14.59 -15.59
N ILE A 4 14.06 14.40 -14.71
CA ILE A 4 14.02 13.31 -13.74
C ILE A 4 12.86 12.39 -14.12
N GLY A 5 13.18 11.17 -14.54
CA GLY A 5 12.19 10.18 -14.95
C GLY A 5 11.56 9.47 -13.76
N LEU A 6 10.26 9.16 -13.86
CA LEU A 6 9.58 8.19 -13.02
C LEU A 6 9.20 6.99 -13.87
N ALA A 7 9.73 5.81 -13.53
CA ALA A 7 9.41 4.59 -14.24
C ALA A 7 7.96 4.17 -13.97
N TYR A 8 7.20 3.94 -15.04
CA TYR A 8 5.85 3.40 -14.97
C TYR A 8 5.79 2.08 -15.75
N ILE A 9 5.79 1.01 -15.00
CA ILE A 9 5.67 -0.36 -15.49
C ILE A 9 4.41 -0.98 -14.89
N ASN A 10 3.93 -2.05 -15.52
CA ASN A 10 2.76 -2.76 -15.02
C ASN A 10 2.96 -3.18 -13.55
N GLY A 11 1.97 -2.97 -12.71
CA GLY A 11 2.04 -3.21 -11.26
C GLY A 11 2.76 -2.15 -10.43
N ALA A 12 3.41 -1.15 -11.04
CA ALA A 12 3.95 -0.02 -10.31
C ALA A 12 2.84 0.86 -9.72
N VAL A 13 3.11 1.46 -8.56
CA VAL A 13 2.16 2.35 -7.86
C VAL A 13 2.76 3.76 -7.74
N PRO A 14 2.95 4.46 -8.88
CA PRO A 14 3.65 5.74 -8.88
C PRO A 14 2.87 6.89 -8.22
N GLY A 15 1.58 6.72 -7.95
CA GLY A 15 0.77 7.68 -7.21
C GLY A 15 0.77 7.50 -5.68
N PHE A 16 1.47 6.48 -5.20
CA PHE A 16 1.52 6.09 -3.81
C PHE A 16 2.38 7.02 -2.94
N GLU A 17 3.42 7.60 -3.55
CA GLU A 17 4.34 8.57 -2.98
C GLU A 17 4.43 9.79 -3.90
N ASP A 18 4.92 10.92 -3.37
CA ASP A 18 5.15 12.15 -4.14
C ASP A 18 6.58 12.23 -4.72
N PHE A 19 7.49 11.36 -4.25
CA PHE A 19 8.90 11.32 -4.66
C PHE A 19 9.61 12.69 -4.55
N GLY A 20 9.35 13.42 -3.46
CA GLY A 20 9.89 14.76 -3.25
C GLY A 20 9.42 15.80 -4.27
N ASN A 21 8.36 15.51 -5.02
CA ASN A 21 7.87 16.30 -6.17
C ASN A 21 8.92 16.46 -7.30
N LEU A 22 9.84 15.53 -7.43
CA LEU A 22 10.98 15.59 -8.36
C LEU A 22 10.69 15.10 -9.78
N PRO A 23 9.88 14.03 -10.02
CA PRO A 23 9.67 13.52 -11.37
C PRO A 23 9.17 14.59 -12.35
N THR A 24 9.87 14.77 -13.45
CA THR A 24 9.52 15.71 -14.52
C THR A 24 8.95 15.03 -15.75
N ASP A 25 9.21 13.73 -15.90
CA ASP A 25 8.84 12.90 -17.04
C ASP A 25 8.43 11.51 -16.58
N VAL A 26 7.52 10.86 -17.32
CA VAL A 26 7.16 9.46 -17.13
C VAL A 26 7.84 8.61 -18.19
N VAL A 27 8.39 7.47 -17.77
CA VAL A 27 9.03 6.49 -18.63
C VAL A 27 8.25 5.19 -18.59
N GLY A 28 7.64 4.81 -19.70
CA GLY A 28 6.92 3.54 -19.80
C GLY A 28 7.82 2.35 -20.14
N GLU A 29 7.20 1.16 -20.27
CA GLU A 29 7.87 -0.10 -20.61
C GLU A 29 8.69 -0.05 -21.91
N ASN A 30 8.33 0.85 -22.82
CA ASN A 30 9.05 1.08 -24.07
C ASN A 30 10.41 1.80 -23.87
N GLY A 31 10.73 2.26 -22.65
CA GLY A 31 11.97 2.94 -22.32
C GLY A 31 12.16 4.31 -23.00
N LEU A 32 11.07 4.95 -23.44
CA LEU A 32 11.13 6.22 -24.15
C LEU A 32 10.61 7.38 -23.30
N VAL A 33 11.22 8.54 -23.51
CA VAL A 33 10.76 9.84 -23.02
C VAL A 33 10.61 10.77 -24.24
N ASN A 34 9.42 11.25 -24.49
CA ASN A 34 9.11 12.11 -25.65
C ASN A 34 9.60 11.53 -26.99
N GLY A 35 9.54 10.19 -27.14
CA GLY A 35 9.97 9.48 -28.36
C GLY A 35 11.46 9.15 -28.43
N ASN A 36 12.27 9.60 -27.49
CA ASN A 36 13.71 9.33 -27.41
C ASN A 36 14.04 8.35 -26.28
N LYS A 37 15.19 7.69 -26.36
CA LYS A 37 15.67 6.77 -25.34
C LYS A 37 15.85 7.46 -23.99
N ALA A 38 15.31 6.87 -22.92
CA ALA A 38 15.40 7.41 -21.57
C ALA A 38 16.86 7.65 -21.13
N SER A 39 17.78 6.75 -21.46
CA SER A 39 19.20 6.88 -21.14
C SER A 39 19.86 8.12 -21.78
N LYS A 40 19.32 8.66 -22.89
CA LYS A 40 19.83 9.87 -23.53
C LYS A 40 19.15 11.14 -23.04
N GLU A 41 17.90 11.04 -22.60
CA GLU A 41 17.07 12.19 -22.25
C GLU A 41 17.12 12.54 -20.76
N LEU A 42 17.24 11.54 -19.89
CA LEU A 42 17.12 11.75 -18.45
C LEU A 42 18.47 12.02 -17.78
N ASP A 43 18.45 12.88 -16.78
CA ASP A 43 19.57 13.13 -15.87
C ASP A 43 19.53 12.20 -14.65
N ALA A 44 18.34 11.77 -14.22
CA ALA A 44 18.13 10.80 -13.16
C ALA A 44 16.86 9.96 -13.39
N LEU A 45 16.76 8.80 -12.72
CA LEU A 45 15.58 7.92 -12.78
C LEU A 45 15.17 7.47 -11.39
N ILE A 46 13.86 7.54 -11.12
CA ILE A 46 13.22 6.95 -9.94
C ILE A 46 12.38 5.76 -10.38
N ILE A 47 12.59 4.61 -9.76
CA ILE A 47 11.82 3.38 -9.98
C ILE A 47 10.96 3.16 -8.73
N PRO A 48 9.63 3.31 -8.83
CA PRO A 48 8.74 3.24 -7.67
C PRO A 48 8.54 1.82 -7.16
N GLY A 49 7.86 1.69 -6.01
CA GLY A 49 7.31 0.44 -5.51
C GLY A 49 6.15 -0.08 -6.36
N GLY A 50 5.74 -1.32 -6.09
CA GLY A 50 4.64 -1.97 -6.81
C GLY A 50 4.55 -3.46 -6.50
N THR A 51 3.77 -4.20 -7.31
CA THR A 51 3.70 -5.65 -7.21
C THR A 51 4.84 -6.31 -7.97
N LEU A 52 5.49 -7.28 -7.35
CA LEU A 52 6.57 -8.04 -8.00
C LEU A 52 6.08 -8.90 -9.17
N ILE A 53 4.83 -9.37 -9.10
CA ILE A 53 4.25 -10.25 -10.14
C ILE A 53 4.08 -9.50 -11.45
N GLU A 54 3.67 -8.23 -11.37
CA GLU A 54 3.37 -7.41 -12.55
C GLU A 54 4.58 -6.60 -13.01
N SER A 55 5.41 -6.13 -12.07
CA SER A 55 6.46 -5.15 -12.36
C SER A 55 7.82 -5.76 -12.71
N ASN A 56 8.01 -7.07 -12.54
CA ASN A 56 9.31 -7.72 -12.71
C ASN A 56 9.42 -8.50 -14.03
N GLU A 57 9.20 -7.83 -15.16
CA GLU A 57 9.50 -8.35 -16.50
C GLU A 57 10.89 -7.87 -16.94
N ILE A 58 11.85 -8.81 -17.07
CA ILE A 58 13.26 -8.47 -17.33
C ILE A 58 13.52 -8.02 -18.77
N ASP A 59 12.72 -8.48 -19.72
CA ASP A 59 12.99 -8.26 -21.15
C ASP A 59 12.35 -7.00 -21.76
N ILE A 60 11.72 -6.15 -20.95
CA ILE A 60 11.14 -4.91 -21.46
C ILE A 60 12.23 -3.90 -21.86
N PRO A 61 11.99 -3.05 -22.87
CA PRO A 61 12.96 -2.06 -23.32
C PRO A 61 13.44 -1.10 -22.23
N LEU A 62 12.57 -0.74 -21.29
CA LEU A 62 12.92 0.11 -20.14
C LEU A 62 14.11 -0.47 -19.36
N ASN A 63 14.16 -1.78 -19.13
CA ASN A 63 15.24 -2.40 -18.36
C ASN A 63 16.60 -2.29 -19.03
N ARG A 64 16.64 -2.25 -20.39
CA ARG A 64 17.86 -1.96 -21.13
C ARG A 64 18.31 -0.52 -20.95
N GLU A 65 17.35 0.43 -20.93
CA GLU A 65 17.66 1.83 -20.69
C GLU A 65 18.14 2.06 -19.25
N ILE A 66 17.56 1.36 -18.24
CA ILE A 66 18.06 1.38 -16.86
C ILE A 66 19.53 0.92 -16.80
N LYS A 67 19.85 -0.20 -17.46
CA LYS A 67 21.24 -0.70 -17.53
C LYS A 67 22.19 0.28 -18.25
N HIS A 68 21.73 0.98 -19.29
CA HIS A 68 22.51 2.01 -19.95
C HIS A 68 22.76 3.21 -19.02
N MET A 69 21.71 3.73 -18.37
CA MET A 69 21.83 4.84 -17.41
C MET A 69 22.80 4.51 -16.28
N ALA A 70 22.72 3.30 -15.74
CA ALA A 70 23.61 2.84 -14.67
C ALA A 70 25.08 2.85 -15.13
N ARG A 71 25.38 2.33 -16.34
CA ARG A 71 26.72 2.32 -16.93
C ARG A 71 27.25 3.72 -17.27
N ASP A 72 26.34 4.62 -17.64
CA ASP A 72 26.66 6.01 -17.96
C ASP A 72 26.84 6.89 -16.69
N GLY A 73 26.78 6.28 -15.50
CA GLY A 73 26.99 6.97 -14.22
C GLY A 73 25.81 7.84 -13.78
N LYS A 74 24.64 7.72 -14.42
CA LYS A 74 23.46 8.52 -14.07
C LYS A 74 22.83 8.04 -12.78
N PRO A 75 22.35 8.95 -11.89
CA PRO A 75 21.67 8.61 -10.67
C PRO A 75 20.39 7.82 -10.91
N ILE A 76 20.27 6.67 -10.25
CA ILE A 76 19.06 5.84 -10.25
C ILE A 76 18.69 5.53 -8.80
N ILE A 77 17.40 5.69 -8.46
CA ILE A 77 16.85 5.36 -7.14
C ILE A 77 15.74 4.34 -7.34
N GLY A 78 15.92 3.12 -6.80
CA GLY A 78 14.88 2.08 -6.75
C GLY A 78 14.27 1.99 -5.36
N ILE A 79 12.95 2.08 -5.26
CA ILE A 79 12.20 2.01 -3.99
C ILE A 79 11.39 0.71 -3.97
N CYS A 80 11.52 -0.10 -2.93
CA CYS A 80 10.80 -1.36 -2.72
C CYS A 80 10.91 -2.31 -3.93
N ALA A 81 9.85 -2.50 -4.72
CA ALA A 81 9.90 -3.30 -5.95
C ALA A 81 10.93 -2.76 -6.95
N GLY A 82 11.16 -1.45 -6.98
CA GLY A 82 12.23 -0.85 -7.76
C GLY A 82 13.63 -1.28 -7.30
N PHE A 83 13.87 -1.40 -6.00
CA PHE A 83 15.12 -1.95 -5.47
C PHE A 83 15.25 -3.45 -5.77
N GLN A 84 14.15 -4.17 -5.63
CA GLN A 84 14.11 -5.59 -5.96
C GLN A 84 14.40 -5.84 -7.45
N LEU A 85 13.89 -5.00 -8.36
CA LEU A 85 14.23 -5.05 -9.79
C LEU A 85 15.74 -4.84 -10.04
N LEU A 86 16.39 -3.97 -9.28
CA LEU A 86 17.83 -3.67 -9.42
C LEU A 86 18.73 -4.79 -8.85
N SER A 87 18.20 -5.70 -8.04
CA SER A 87 18.93 -6.79 -7.37
C SER A 87 19.38 -7.89 -8.33
N ASN A 88 20.09 -8.89 -7.79
CA ASN A 88 20.43 -10.12 -8.52
C ASN A 88 19.21 -11.03 -8.67
N GLN A 89 18.47 -11.26 -7.58
CA GLN A 89 17.34 -12.19 -7.56
C GLN A 89 16.41 -11.95 -6.37
N ILE A 90 15.20 -12.49 -6.49
CA ILE A 90 14.16 -12.45 -5.47
C ILE A 90 13.55 -13.84 -5.31
N ASP A 91 13.51 -14.36 -4.09
CA ASP A 91 12.70 -15.53 -3.76
C ASP A 91 11.26 -15.10 -3.46
N ILE A 92 10.34 -15.40 -4.37
CA ILE A 92 8.90 -15.13 -4.21
C ILE A 92 8.12 -16.32 -3.60
N GLY A 93 8.84 -17.35 -3.15
CA GLY A 93 8.28 -18.61 -2.67
C GLY A 93 7.72 -18.59 -1.25
N ARG A 94 7.22 -17.46 -0.73
CA ARG A 94 6.76 -17.30 0.65
C ARG A 94 5.82 -18.40 1.16
N LYS A 95 4.95 -18.93 0.33
CA LYS A 95 4.01 -20.02 0.65
C LYS A 95 4.40 -21.34 -0.02
N SER A 96 5.54 -21.38 -0.68
CA SER A 96 6.10 -22.58 -1.30
C SER A 96 7.00 -23.32 -0.32
N PRO A 97 7.04 -24.65 -0.33
CA PRO A 97 8.00 -25.42 0.45
C PRO A 97 9.45 -25.29 -0.07
N VAL A 98 9.62 -24.71 -1.25
CA VAL A 98 10.92 -24.48 -1.89
C VAL A 98 10.98 -23.04 -2.41
N PRO A 99 12.17 -22.42 -2.51
CA PRO A 99 12.32 -21.09 -3.11
C PRO A 99 11.78 -21.04 -4.54
N ILE A 100 11.13 -19.94 -4.88
CA ILE A 100 10.71 -19.62 -6.27
C ILE A 100 11.48 -18.35 -6.66
N LEU A 101 12.56 -18.56 -7.40
CA LEU A 101 13.49 -17.46 -7.73
C LEU A 101 13.04 -16.74 -8.99
N LYS A 102 13.06 -15.40 -8.92
CA LYS A 102 12.98 -14.47 -10.05
C LYS A 102 14.30 -13.72 -10.15
N GLU A 103 14.80 -13.56 -11.38
CA GLU A 103 15.98 -12.74 -11.63
C GLU A 103 15.66 -11.25 -11.57
N GLY A 104 16.61 -10.45 -11.09
CA GLY A 104 16.63 -9.00 -11.20
C GLY A 104 17.57 -8.53 -12.34
N LEU A 105 17.88 -7.26 -12.35
CA LEU A 105 18.79 -6.67 -13.37
C LEU A 105 20.27 -6.89 -13.06
N GLY A 106 20.63 -7.33 -11.85
CA GLY A 106 22.00 -7.58 -11.41
C GLY A 106 22.85 -6.30 -11.34
N ILE A 107 22.24 -5.17 -10.96
CA ILE A 107 22.95 -3.87 -10.88
C ILE A 107 23.45 -3.63 -9.44
N ILE A 108 22.74 -4.09 -8.45
CA ILE A 108 23.12 -4.02 -7.03
C ILE A 108 23.27 -5.47 -6.51
N ASP A 109 24.41 -5.77 -5.94
CA ASP A 109 24.73 -7.14 -5.46
C ASP A 109 24.02 -7.50 -4.18
N VAL A 110 22.69 -7.68 -4.29
CA VAL A 110 21.80 -8.15 -3.22
C VAL A 110 20.80 -9.16 -3.76
N ALA A 111 20.25 -9.96 -2.84
CA ALA A 111 19.12 -10.85 -3.08
C ALA A 111 18.03 -10.59 -2.06
N PHE A 112 16.77 -10.86 -2.46
CA PHE A 112 15.61 -10.70 -1.60
C PHE A 112 14.97 -12.04 -1.28
N SER A 113 14.40 -12.12 -0.07
CA SER A 113 13.62 -13.28 0.36
C SER A 113 12.42 -12.86 1.24
N PRO A 114 11.48 -13.81 1.52
CA PRO A 114 10.27 -13.47 2.28
C PRO A 114 10.57 -12.95 3.68
N LEU A 115 10.14 -11.74 3.95
CA LEU A 115 10.06 -11.13 5.26
C LEU A 115 9.00 -10.03 5.24
N ILE A 116 7.92 -10.24 5.96
CA ILE A 116 6.85 -9.25 6.05
C ILE A 116 7.25 -8.16 7.03
N THR A 117 7.29 -6.93 6.54
CA THR A 117 7.44 -5.73 7.36
C THR A 117 6.42 -4.68 6.97
N SER A 118 5.78 -4.07 7.97
CA SER A 118 4.86 -2.96 7.76
C SER A 118 4.92 -2.06 9.00
N ASP A 119 5.78 -1.04 8.97
CA ASP A 119 6.06 -0.18 10.11
C ASP A 119 6.54 1.21 9.67
N ARG A 120 6.32 2.23 10.50
CA ARG A 120 7.04 3.49 10.41
C ARG A 120 8.47 3.24 10.86
N VAL A 121 9.43 3.78 10.13
CA VAL A 121 10.83 3.48 10.40
C VAL A 121 11.66 4.74 10.56
N VAL A 122 12.66 4.60 11.41
CA VAL A 122 13.80 5.51 11.50
C VAL A 122 15.03 4.69 11.11
N ALA A 123 15.67 5.09 10.02
CA ALA A 123 16.80 4.37 9.46
C ALA A 123 18.11 5.12 9.71
N LYS A 124 19.09 4.41 10.23
CA LYS A 124 20.45 4.94 10.39
C LYS A 124 21.19 4.90 9.07
N VAL A 125 21.86 6.00 8.76
CA VAL A 125 22.82 6.07 7.65
C VAL A 125 24.10 5.37 8.06
N TYR A 126 24.51 4.37 7.28
CA TYR A 126 25.70 3.55 7.54
C TYR A 126 26.91 3.97 6.71
N ASN A 127 26.69 4.28 5.43
CA ASN A 127 27.73 4.76 4.52
C ASN A 127 27.24 5.96 3.72
N ASN A 128 28.17 6.79 3.28
CA ASN A 128 27.89 7.91 2.38
C ASN A 128 27.57 7.46 0.95
N SER A 129 26.68 8.23 0.32
CA SER A 129 26.32 8.13 -1.10
C SER A 129 25.94 9.49 -1.63
N PHE A 130 25.55 9.59 -2.91
CA PHE A 130 25.07 10.86 -3.44
C PHE A 130 23.76 11.33 -2.74
N LEU A 131 22.93 10.41 -2.19
CA LEU A 131 21.72 10.80 -1.46
C LEU A 131 21.98 11.23 0.00
N VAL A 132 23.02 10.68 0.64
CA VAL A 132 23.29 10.87 2.06
C VAL A 132 24.73 11.34 2.30
N LYS A 133 25.07 12.48 1.69
CA LYS A 133 26.39 13.12 1.83
C LYS A 133 26.60 13.63 3.26
N ASN A 134 27.53 13.02 3.99
CA ASN A 134 27.87 13.45 5.37
C ASN A 134 26.67 13.60 6.31
N GLN A 135 25.60 12.86 6.07
CA GLN A 135 24.39 12.93 6.87
C GLN A 135 24.66 12.37 8.28
N LYS A 136 24.35 13.16 9.29
CA LYS A 136 24.42 12.76 10.70
C LYS A 136 23.04 12.40 11.26
N GLU A 137 21.98 12.81 10.58
CA GLU A 137 20.60 12.59 11.00
C GLU A 137 20.05 11.30 10.43
N ASP A 138 19.18 10.65 11.21
CA ASP A 138 18.47 9.45 10.78
C ASP A 138 17.48 9.80 9.66
N VAL A 139 17.20 8.84 8.80
CA VAL A 139 16.25 8.95 7.68
C VAL A 139 14.91 8.36 8.11
N THR A 140 13.82 9.05 7.84
CA THR A 140 12.47 8.60 8.17
C THR A 140 11.71 8.11 6.95
N GLY A 141 10.70 7.28 7.19
CA GLY A 141 9.82 6.73 6.17
C GLY A 141 9.01 5.56 6.72
N PHE A 142 8.62 4.64 5.85
CA PHE A 142 7.87 3.47 6.27
C PHE A 142 8.24 2.23 5.44
N HIS A 143 8.02 1.06 6.03
CA HIS A 143 8.08 -0.23 5.34
C HIS A 143 6.67 -0.74 5.04
N THR A 144 6.49 -1.37 3.89
CA THR A 144 5.27 -2.10 3.52
C THR A 144 5.65 -3.20 2.52
N HIS A 145 6.23 -4.30 3.02
CA HIS A 145 6.88 -5.32 2.20
C HIS A 145 6.42 -6.72 2.56
N THR A 146 6.44 -7.60 1.55
CA THR A 146 6.31 -9.05 1.71
C THR A 146 7.66 -9.75 1.61
N TYR A 147 8.57 -9.20 0.81
CA TYR A 147 9.92 -9.70 0.54
C TYR A 147 10.94 -8.67 1.00
N GLY A 148 10.95 -8.42 2.31
CA GLY A 148 11.76 -7.36 2.93
C GLY A 148 13.10 -7.82 3.47
N LYS A 149 13.45 -9.13 3.42
CA LYS A 149 14.76 -9.62 3.81
C LYS A 149 15.74 -9.40 2.67
N VAL A 150 16.78 -8.61 2.94
CA VAL A 150 17.85 -8.25 2.00
C VAL A 150 19.15 -8.86 2.47
N GLU A 151 19.87 -9.56 1.60
CA GLU A 151 21.17 -10.15 1.84
C GLU A 151 22.07 -9.94 0.62
N GLY A 152 23.39 -9.75 0.81
CA GLY A 152 24.36 -9.57 -0.28
C GLY A 152 25.56 -8.76 0.16
N ASP A 153 26.51 -8.57 -0.77
CA ASP A 153 27.79 -7.92 -0.53
C ASP A 153 27.83 -6.45 -0.97
N ALA A 154 26.70 -5.91 -1.48
CA ALA A 154 26.61 -4.51 -1.88
C ALA A 154 26.91 -3.55 -0.72
N LYS A 155 27.42 -2.38 -1.04
CA LYS A 155 27.68 -1.31 -0.07
C LYS A 155 26.40 -0.87 0.62
N ILE A 156 26.27 -1.20 1.90
CA ILE A 156 25.09 -0.91 2.72
C ILE A 156 24.99 0.61 2.97
N LEU A 157 23.81 1.17 2.76
CA LEU A 157 23.53 2.59 3.03
C LEU A 157 22.66 2.80 4.26
N PHE A 158 21.65 1.94 4.46
CA PHE A 158 20.64 2.13 5.49
C PHE A 158 20.38 0.86 6.29
N TYR A 159 20.22 1.03 7.61
CA TYR A 159 19.58 0.08 8.50
C TYR A 159 18.37 0.71 9.15
N SER A 160 17.19 0.15 8.92
CA SER A 160 15.95 0.58 9.56
C SER A 160 15.75 -0.11 10.89
N LYS A 161 15.28 0.64 11.89
CA LYS A 161 14.72 0.07 13.10
C LYS A 161 13.26 -0.25 12.88
N VAL A 162 12.86 -1.51 13.07
CA VAL A 162 11.48 -1.98 12.98
C VAL A 162 11.06 -2.64 14.28
N GLN A 163 9.84 -2.39 14.72
CA GLN A 163 9.30 -2.97 15.95
C GLN A 163 8.81 -4.40 15.75
N ARG A 164 8.49 -4.78 14.50
CA ARG A 164 7.91 -6.07 14.17
C ARG A 164 8.30 -6.54 12.79
N MET A 165 8.87 -7.75 12.73
CA MET A 165 9.27 -8.37 11.47
C MET A 165 8.32 -9.48 11.00
N ASN A 166 7.64 -10.20 11.91
CA ASN A 166 6.70 -11.28 11.60
C ASN A 166 5.49 -11.25 12.52
N TYR A 167 4.31 -11.53 11.98
CA TYR A 167 3.05 -11.57 12.74
C TYR A 167 2.94 -12.71 13.77
N GLY A 168 3.87 -13.68 13.75
CA GLY A 168 3.86 -14.83 14.65
C GLY A 168 4.63 -14.65 15.98
N ASP A 169 5.52 -13.67 16.07
CA ASP A 169 6.42 -13.54 17.23
C ASP A 169 6.01 -12.35 18.12
N THR A 170 4.84 -12.48 18.76
CA THR A 170 4.24 -11.44 19.59
C THR A 170 4.95 -11.20 20.92
N ASN A 171 5.90 -12.06 21.32
CA ASN A 171 6.47 -12.06 22.66
C ASN A 171 7.83 -11.36 22.79
N LYS A 172 8.45 -10.93 21.70
CA LYS A 172 9.71 -10.19 21.76
C LYS A 172 9.45 -8.70 21.50
N LYS A 173 9.39 -7.93 22.58
CA LYS A 173 9.57 -6.47 22.51
C LYS A 173 11.04 -6.23 22.21
N GLY A 174 11.35 -5.74 21.02
CA GLY A 174 12.71 -5.37 20.64
C GLY A 174 12.74 -4.66 19.32
N ASP A 175 13.60 -3.67 19.20
CA ASP A 175 13.91 -3.04 17.92
C ASP A 175 14.79 -4.01 17.12
N TYR A 176 14.38 -4.32 15.91
CA TYR A 176 15.18 -5.10 14.97
C TYR A 176 15.84 -4.14 13.97
N ASN A 177 17.12 -4.34 13.73
CA ASN A 177 17.81 -3.62 12.66
C ASN A 177 17.66 -4.41 11.36
N LEU A 178 17.04 -3.79 10.37
CA LEU A 178 16.83 -4.38 9.06
C LEU A 178 17.71 -3.70 8.02
N PHE A 179 18.44 -4.49 7.23
CA PHE A 179 19.13 -3.97 6.05
C PHE A 179 18.07 -3.40 5.08
N SER A 180 18.11 -2.11 4.83
CA SER A 180 17.03 -1.41 4.12
C SER A 180 17.48 -0.53 2.97
N GLY A 181 18.76 -0.55 2.62
CA GLY A 181 19.24 0.12 1.43
C GLY A 181 20.71 -0.10 1.14
N ALA A 182 21.03 -0.15 -0.15
CA ALA A 182 22.39 -0.34 -0.68
C ALA A 182 22.62 0.45 -1.96
N CYS A 183 23.86 0.54 -2.40
CA CYS A 183 24.22 1.05 -3.72
C CYS A 183 25.11 0.04 -4.48
N ASN A 184 25.18 0.23 -5.79
CA ASN A 184 26.12 -0.48 -6.64
C ASN A 184 27.58 -0.01 -6.38
N ASP A 185 28.56 -0.69 -6.97
CA ASP A 185 29.98 -0.39 -6.80
C ASP A 185 30.36 1.02 -7.26
N ASP A 186 29.78 1.51 -8.35
CA ASP A 186 29.99 2.85 -8.89
C ASP A 186 29.33 3.96 -8.06
N GLY A 187 28.40 3.60 -7.15
CA GLY A 187 27.73 4.51 -6.23
C GLY A 187 26.64 5.41 -6.85
N ASN A 188 26.30 5.20 -8.12
CA ASN A 188 25.29 5.97 -8.86
C ASN A 188 23.90 5.33 -8.87
N VAL A 189 23.78 4.05 -8.49
CA VAL A 189 22.50 3.35 -8.37
C VAL A 189 22.24 2.99 -6.92
N ILE A 190 21.14 3.47 -6.38
CA ILE A 190 20.72 3.24 -5.00
C ILE A 190 19.40 2.50 -4.97
N GLY A 191 19.35 1.45 -4.16
CA GLY A 191 18.11 0.76 -3.81
C GLY A 191 17.76 0.95 -2.34
N THR A 192 16.49 1.17 -2.04
CA THR A 192 15.99 1.26 -0.66
C THR A 192 14.64 0.59 -0.49
N MET A 193 14.44 0.00 0.69
CA MET A 193 13.14 -0.54 1.14
C MET A 193 12.31 0.51 1.88
N ILE A 194 12.82 1.75 2.03
CA ILE A 194 12.16 2.81 2.78
C ILE A 194 11.27 3.61 1.82
N HIS A 195 9.97 3.42 1.93
CA HIS A 195 8.98 4.26 1.27
C HIS A 195 8.93 5.64 1.93
N GLY A 196 8.56 6.66 1.16
CA GLY A 196 8.49 8.05 1.65
C GLY A 196 9.85 8.69 1.88
N ILE A 197 10.96 8.03 1.54
CA ILE A 197 12.31 8.52 1.79
C ILE A 197 12.57 9.90 1.15
N LEU A 198 12.03 10.14 -0.03
CA LEU A 198 12.12 11.44 -0.72
C LEU A 198 11.09 12.45 -0.21
N ASP A 199 9.98 11.98 0.36
CA ASP A 199 8.87 12.84 0.80
C ASP A 199 9.10 13.41 2.21
N GLU A 200 9.77 12.64 3.06
CA GLU A 200 9.94 12.96 4.47
C GLU A 200 11.31 13.57 4.79
N ASN A 201 12.27 13.50 3.86
CA ASN A 201 13.64 13.91 4.10
C ASN A 201 14.13 14.95 3.06
N PRO A 202 13.86 16.24 3.26
CA PRO A 202 14.21 17.28 2.29
C PRO A 202 15.69 17.33 1.92
N ILE A 203 16.59 16.94 2.82
CA ILE A 203 18.02 16.90 2.55
C ILE A 203 18.38 15.86 1.47
N ILE A 204 17.67 14.73 1.43
CA ILE A 204 17.86 13.70 0.39
C ILE A 204 17.44 14.23 -0.98
N VAL A 205 16.35 14.99 -1.04
CA VAL A 205 15.89 15.69 -2.25
C VAL A 205 16.96 16.67 -2.74
N ASN A 206 17.48 17.51 -1.83
CA ASN A 206 18.52 18.48 -2.16
C ASN A 206 19.81 17.80 -2.67
N ASN A 207 20.24 16.71 -2.02
CA ASN A 207 21.42 15.96 -2.42
C ASN A 207 21.28 15.34 -3.83
N LEU A 208 20.09 14.87 -4.20
CA LEU A 208 19.82 14.39 -5.56
C LEU A 208 19.89 15.54 -6.56
N LEU A 209 19.26 16.68 -6.27
CA LEU A 209 19.29 17.86 -7.12
C LEU A 209 20.73 18.38 -7.35
N GLU A 210 21.54 18.41 -6.29
CA GLU A 210 22.96 18.73 -6.41
C GLU A 210 23.73 17.72 -7.27
N GLN A 211 23.43 16.43 -7.11
CA GLN A 211 24.11 15.37 -7.87
C GLN A 211 23.91 15.47 -9.38
N ILE A 212 22.79 16.04 -9.83
CA ILE A 212 22.46 16.23 -11.24
C ILE A 212 22.63 17.69 -11.70
N ASP A 213 23.31 18.52 -10.91
CA ASP A 213 23.55 19.95 -11.19
C ASP A 213 22.26 20.72 -11.55
N ALA A 214 21.16 20.42 -10.84
CA ALA A 214 19.87 21.04 -11.10
C ALA A 214 19.87 22.53 -10.71
N THR A 215 19.67 23.41 -11.68
CA THR A 215 19.76 24.88 -11.47
C THR A 215 18.41 25.55 -11.29
N ASN A 216 17.29 24.91 -11.66
CA ASN A 216 15.96 25.50 -11.62
C ASN A 216 14.95 24.53 -11.00
N THR A 217 14.86 24.55 -9.66
CA THR A 217 13.94 23.69 -8.90
C THR A 217 12.46 24.06 -9.11
N ASP A 218 12.14 25.33 -9.32
CA ASP A 218 10.75 25.75 -9.58
C ASP A 218 10.20 25.15 -10.86
N GLU A 219 11.03 25.03 -11.88
CA GLU A 219 10.67 24.38 -13.13
C GLU A 219 10.43 22.89 -12.94
N ILE A 220 11.28 22.21 -12.18
CA ILE A 220 11.10 20.78 -11.81
C ILE A 220 9.74 20.59 -11.13
N TYR A 221 9.44 21.38 -10.11
CA TYR A 221 8.17 21.28 -9.38
C TYR A 221 6.94 21.61 -10.23
N ASN A 222 7.05 22.54 -11.17
CA ASN A 222 5.96 22.84 -12.09
C ASN A 222 5.72 21.71 -13.09
N ARG A 223 6.76 21.09 -13.62
CA ARG A 223 6.64 19.91 -14.49
C ARG A 223 6.10 18.70 -13.72
N ASN A 224 6.50 18.52 -12.47
CA ASN A 224 5.96 17.46 -11.62
C ASN A 224 4.43 17.52 -11.49
N LYS A 225 3.83 18.72 -11.44
CA LYS A 225 2.36 18.87 -11.43
C LYS A 225 1.71 18.23 -12.67
N GLU A 226 2.34 18.38 -13.85
CA GLU A 226 1.84 17.76 -15.08
C GLU A 226 2.05 16.24 -15.07
N VAL A 227 3.19 15.74 -14.54
CA VAL A 227 3.41 14.31 -14.33
C VAL A 227 2.34 13.71 -13.42
N LYS A 228 2.05 14.36 -12.28
CA LYS A 228 0.99 13.91 -11.36
C LYS A 228 -0.39 13.91 -12.02
N LYS A 229 -0.68 14.90 -12.83
CA LYS A 229 -1.93 14.99 -13.58
C LYS A 229 -2.05 13.87 -14.62
N TYR A 230 -0.96 13.59 -15.34
CA TYR A 230 -0.88 12.48 -16.28
C TYR A 230 -1.10 11.14 -15.57
N LEU A 231 -0.37 10.86 -14.50
CA LEU A 231 -0.49 9.61 -13.74
C LEU A 231 -1.89 9.42 -13.17
N LYS A 232 -2.56 10.48 -12.71
CA LYS A 232 -3.97 10.42 -12.30
C LYS A 232 -4.92 10.05 -13.45
N GLY A 233 -4.53 10.26 -14.71
CA GLY A 233 -5.27 9.80 -15.88
C GLY A 233 -5.03 8.31 -16.18
N GLU A 234 -3.79 7.84 -16.04
CA GLU A 234 -3.36 6.52 -16.52
C GLU A 234 -3.46 5.41 -15.46
N VAL A 235 -3.11 5.72 -14.21
CA VAL A 235 -3.08 4.72 -13.12
C VAL A 235 -4.47 4.51 -12.54
N GLY A 236 -4.83 3.26 -12.26
CA GLY A 236 -6.09 2.88 -11.64
C GLY A 236 -7.29 3.05 -12.56
N ILE A 237 -8.46 3.32 -11.99
CA ILE A 237 -9.69 3.53 -12.76
C ILE A 237 -9.68 4.93 -13.37
N ASN A 238 -9.84 5.01 -14.69
CA ASN A 238 -10.20 6.27 -15.32
C ASN A 238 -11.71 6.50 -15.14
N THR A 239 -12.07 7.28 -14.13
CA THR A 239 -13.49 7.54 -13.81
C THR A 239 -14.14 8.51 -14.79
N GLY A 240 -13.36 9.27 -15.57
CA GLY A 240 -13.87 10.37 -16.41
C GLY A 240 -14.57 11.49 -15.61
N ILE A 241 -14.67 11.34 -14.29
CA ILE A 241 -15.35 12.28 -13.40
C ILE A 241 -14.33 13.26 -12.84
N LYS A 242 -14.51 14.54 -13.12
CA LYS A 242 -13.81 15.60 -12.39
C LYS A 242 -14.38 15.63 -10.98
N ILE A 243 -13.54 15.32 -9.98
CA ILE A 243 -13.92 15.48 -8.58
C ILE A 243 -14.17 16.98 -8.36
N PRO A 244 -15.41 17.40 -8.05
CA PRO A 244 -15.65 18.80 -7.75
C PRO A 244 -14.81 19.19 -6.52
N SER A 245 -14.14 20.32 -6.57
CA SER A 245 -13.52 20.90 -5.39
C SER A 245 -14.64 21.42 -4.50
N ILE A 246 -15.14 20.60 -3.59
CA ILE A 246 -16.11 21.05 -2.59
C ILE A 246 -15.33 21.88 -1.58
N LYS A 247 -15.36 23.19 -1.76
CA LYS A 247 -14.96 24.14 -0.73
C LYS A 247 -16.08 24.20 0.30
N GLY A 248 -15.90 23.50 1.41
CA GLY A 248 -16.83 23.59 2.54
C GLY A 248 -16.23 22.84 3.74
N ASN A 249 -16.30 23.44 4.91
CA ASN A 249 -15.97 22.87 6.22
C ASN A 249 -16.91 21.70 6.58
N LYS A 250 -16.97 20.66 5.76
CA LYS A 250 -17.79 19.48 6.02
C LYS A 250 -16.89 18.39 6.55
N MET A 251 -17.12 18.01 7.81
CA MET A 251 -16.45 16.84 8.38
C MET A 251 -16.70 15.60 7.52
N PRO A 252 -15.66 14.79 7.24
CA PRO A 252 -15.83 13.56 6.48
C PRO A 252 -16.71 12.56 7.21
N LYS A 253 -17.38 11.69 6.46
CA LYS A 253 -18.14 10.58 7.02
C LYS A 253 -17.22 9.37 7.17
N TYR A 254 -17.27 8.71 8.30
CA TYR A 254 -16.47 7.53 8.62
C TYR A 254 -17.28 6.26 8.46
N LEU A 255 -16.65 5.19 7.99
CA LEU A 255 -17.22 3.86 7.89
C LEU A 255 -16.12 2.81 8.06
N MET A 256 -16.32 1.86 8.98
CA MET A 256 -15.39 0.74 9.16
C MET A 256 -15.91 -0.53 8.47
N ILE A 257 -15.03 -1.27 7.81
CA ILE A 257 -15.30 -2.62 7.31
C ILE A 257 -14.73 -3.61 8.31
N GLY A 258 -15.60 -4.18 9.11
CA GLY A 258 -15.27 -5.23 10.08
C GLY A 258 -15.63 -6.62 9.59
N SER A 259 -15.17 -7.65 10.29
CA SER A 259 -15.54 -9.04 9.96
C SER A 259 -15.45 -9.96 11.18
N ASN A 260 -16.00 -11.17 11.04
CA ASN A 260 -15.88 -12.22 12.04
C ASN A 260 -14.51 -12.97 12.00
N GLY A 261 -13.65 -12.69 11.01
CA GLY A 261 -12.34 -13.35 10.90
C GLY A 261 -11.51 -12.90 9.71
N SER A 262 -10.30 -13.43 9.60
CA SER A 262 -9.46 -13.29 8.43
C SER A 262 -10.11 -13.92 7.19
N ASP A 263 -9.68 -13.53 5.99
CA ASP A 263 -10.18 -14.02 4.70
C ASP A 263 -11.66 -13.76 4.43
N SER A 264 -12.29 -12.89 5.21
CA SER A 264 -13.69 -12.49 5.00
C SER A 264 -13.89 -11.57 3.79
N GLY A 265 -12.79 -11.07 3.21
CA GLY A 265 -12.79 -10.21 2.02
C GLY A 265 -12.90 -8.72 2.31
N LYS A 266 -12.51 -8.27 3.52
CA LYS A 266 -12.52 -6.84 3.89
C LYS A 266 -11.82 -5.96 2.87
N THR A 267 -10.60 -6.31 2.49
CA THR A 267 -9.79 -5.60 1.49
C THR A 267 -10.52 -5.46 0.15
N PHE A 268 -11.18 -6.54 -0.31
CA PHE A 268 -11.95 -6.52 -1.55
C PHE A 268 -13.15 -5.57 -1.45
N ILE A 269 -13.91 -5.66 -0.35
CA ILE A 269 -15.07 -4.80 -0.08
C ILE A 269 -14.64 -3.33 0.00
N LEU A 270 -13.59 -3.04 0.78
CA LEU A 270 -13.06 -1.69 0.93
C LEU A 270 -12.62 -1.12 -0.42
N THR A 271 -11.91 -1.92 -1.22
CA THR A 271 -11.43 -1.52 -2.56
C THR A 271 -12.60 -1.19 -3.50
N GLY A 272 -13.61 -2.06 -3.56
CA GLY A 272 -14.82 -1.84 -4.37
C GLY A 272 -15.60 -0.60 -3.94
N LEU A 273 -15.81 -0.41 -2.63
CA LEU A 273 -16.46 0.79 -2.10
C LEU A 273 -15.67 2.06 -2.41
N ALA A 274 -14.35 2.04 -2.20
CA ALA A 274 -13.49 3.17 -2.49
C ALA A 274 -13.58 3.58 -3.97
N GLY A 275 -13.47 2.62 -4.88
CA GLY A 275 -13.62 2.86 -6.32
C GLY A 275 -15.01 3.37 -6.70
N ALA A 276 -16.07 2.76 -6.18
CA ALA A 276 -17.46 3.17 -6.47
C ALA A 276 -17.76 4.60 -5.97
N LEU A 277 -17.26 4.97 -4.79
CA LEU A 277 -17.40 6.30 -4.24
C LEU A 277 -16.58 7.34 -5.02
N THR A 278 -15.34 7.00 -5.36
CA THR A 278 -14.49 7.86 -6.21
C THR A 278 -15.13 8.08 -7.59
N LYS A 279 -15.72 7.04 -8.18
CA LYS A 279 -16.45 7.13 -9.44
C LYS A 279 -17.66 8.08 -9.35
N ARG A 280 -18.24 8.25 -8.16
CA ARG A 280 -19.32 9.22 -7.89
C ARG A 280 -18.82 10.62 -7.55
N GLY A 281 -17.50 10.84 -7.58
CA GLY A 281 -16.91 12.16 -7.35
C GLY A 281 -16.55 12.46 -5.90
N TYR A 282 -16.61 11.48 -4.99
CA TYR A 282 -16.18 11.66 -3.60
C TYR A 282 -14.66 11.51 -3.46
N LYS A 283 -14.07 12.33 -2.60
CA LYS A 283 -12.69 12.16 -2.14
C LYS A 283 -12.67 11.16 -0.98
N VAL A 284 -12.02 10.05 -1.19
CA VAL A 284 -12.02 8.93 -0.24
C VAL A 284 -10.65 8.77 0.39
N ALA A 285 -10.57 8.85 1.72
CA ALA A 285 -9.41 8.43 2.49
C ALA A 285 -9.53 6.94 2.85
N LEU A 286 -8.40 6.24 2.84
CA LEU A 286 -8.32 4.83 3.20
C LEU A 286 -7.41 4.64 4.40
N LEU A 287 -7.90 3.96 5.41
CA LEU A 287 -7.17 3.65 6.64
C LEU A 287 -7.21 2.16 6.93
N LYS A 288 -6.21 1.69 7.65
CA LYS A 288 -6.11 0.34 8.19
C LYS A 288 -6.04 0.37 9.70
N VAL A 289 -6.86 -0.40 10.39
CA VAL A 289 -6.66 -0.69 11.81
C VAL A 289 -5.52 -1.70 11.96
N GLY A 290 -4.48 -1.32 12.69
CA GLY A 290 -3.28 -2.12 12.86
C GLY A 290 -2.21 -1.85 11.77
N PRO A 291 -1.06 -2.52 11.85
CA PRO A 291 0.15 -2.13 11.13
C PRO A 291 0.15 -2.51 9.64
N ASP A 292 -0.72 -3.41 9.18
CA ASP A 292 -0.64 -3.97 7.84
C ASP A 292 -1.32 -3.10 6.78
N VAL A 293 -0.67 -1.99 6.42
CA VAL A 293 -1.18 -1.06 5.39
C VAL A 293 -1.19 -1.62 3.97
N ARG A 294 -0.64 -2.82 3.73
CA ARG A 294 -0.71 -3.47 2.41
C ARG A 294 -2.15 -3.70 1.98
N ASP A 295 -3.04 -3.92 2.93
CA ASP A 295 -4.45 -4.17 2.67
C ASP A 295 -5.17 -2.98 2.01
N ILE A 296 -4.70 -1.75 2.22
CA ILE A 296 -5.33 -0.57 1.60
C ILE A 296 -4.69 -0.18 0.25
N ILE A 297 -3.56 -0.77 -0.13
CA ILE A 297 -2.88 -0.42 -1.39
C ILE A 297 -3.77 -0.62 -2.63
N PRO A 298 -4.54 -1.73 -2.79
CA PRO A 298 -5.44 -1.86 -3.93
C PRO A 298 -6.47 -0.74 -4.02
N GLY A 299 -6.99 -0.30 -2.87
CA GLY A 299 -7.90 0.84 -2.81
C GLY A 299 -7.22 2.15 -3.18
N LEU A 300 -5.99 2.40 -2.71
CA LEU A 300 -5.19 3.57 -3.09
C LEU A 300 -4.88 3.58 -4.60
N TYR A 301 -4.61 2.42 -5.17
CA TYR A 301 -4.43 2.28 -6.62
C TYR A 301 -5.68 2.74 -7.39
N LEU A 302 -6.89 2.35 -6.95
CA LEU A 302 -8.15 2.77 -7.56
C LEU A 302 -8.47 4.25 -7.37
N THR A 303 -8.30 4.75 -6.16
CA THR A 303 -8.62 6.15 -5.81
C THR A 303 -7.52 7.12 -6.25
N LYS A 304 -6.37 6.58 -6.71
CA LYS A 304 -5.16 7.34 -7.03
C LYS A 304 -4.69 8.16 -5.82
N GLY A 305 -4.91 7.55 -4.66
CA GLY A 305 -4.60 8.14 -3.37
C GLY A 305 -3.13 7.92 -2.99
N LYS A 306 -2.66 8.80 -2.12
CA LYS A 306 -1.34 8.70 -1.48
C LYS A 306 -1.45 7.87 -0.20
N MET A 307 -0.37 7.20 0.17
CA MET A 307 -0.23 6.61 1.50
C MET A 307 0.03 7.72 2.52
N GLU A 308 -0.98 8.02 3.31
CA GLU A 308 -0.88 9.04 4.34
C GLU A 308 -0.08 8.52 5.55
N ASP A 309 0.62 9.40 6.24
CA ASP A 309 1.42 9.06 7.43
C ASP A 309 0.59 8.63 8.64
N PHE A 310 -0.74 8.81 8.57
CA PHE A 310 -1.74 8.34 9.53
C PHE A 310 -2.60 7.18 9.01
N ALA A 311 -2.23 6.56 7.88
CA ALA A 311 -3.04 5.51 7.24
C ALA A 311 -3.19 4.23 8.08
N SER A 312 -2.27 3.99 9.02
CA SER A 312 -2.33 2.88 9.97
C SER A 312 -2.76 3.36 11.35
N VAL A 313 -3.99 3.03 11.75
CA VAL A 313 -4.53 3.34 13.08
C VAL A 313 -3.99 2.35 14.10
N LYS A 314 -3.42 2.85 15.17
CA LYS A 314 -2.85 2.02 16.24
C LYS A 314 -3.87 1.15 16.95
N ILE A 315 -3.46 -0.09 17.20
CA ILE A 315 -4.05 -1.01 18.18
C ILE A 315 -2.94 -1.42 19.16
N GLY A 316 -3.09 -1.05 20.40
CA GLY A 316 -2.01 -1.19 21.38
C GLY A 316 -0.78 -0.40 20.95
N HIS A 317 0.36 -1.09 20.77
CA HIS A 317 1.60 -0.49 20.30
C HIS A 317 1.84 -0.68 18.78
N LEU A 318 0.90 -1.31 18.07
CA LEU A 318 1.03 -1.64 16.65
C LEU A 318 0.27 -0.63 15.79
N GLY A 319 0.94 -0.08 14.80
CA GLY A 319 0.39 0.94 13.89
C GLY A 319 1.15 2.26 13.99
N TRP A 320 0.70 3.27 13.25
CA TRP A 320 1.45 4.51 13.04
C TRP A 320 0.91 5.69 13.85
N ALA A 321 -0.41 5.89 13.85
CA ALA A 321 -1.05 7.03 14.48
C ALA A 321 -2.23 6.60 15.35
N ASP A 322 -2.45 7.29 16.47
CA ASP A 322 -3.61 7.07 17.32
C ASP A 322 -4.87 7.53 16.61
N ILE A 323 -6.01 6.85 16.89
CA ILE A 323 -7.28 7.16 16.22
C ILE A 323 -7.71 8.61 16.43
N GLU A 324 -7.51 9.17 17.62
CA GLU A 324 -7.87 10.54 17.95
C GLU A 324 -7.12 11.55 17.07
N SER A 325 -5.79 11.46 17.01
CA SER A 325 -4.96 12.31 16.15
C SER A 325 -5.27 12.13 14.67
N THR A 326 -5.61 10.91 14.25
CA THR A 326 -6.00 10.60 12.88
C THR A 326 -7.32 11.29 12.52
N ILE A 327 -8.32 11.23 13.40
CA ILE A 327 -9.62 11.89 13.19
C ILE A 327 -9.44 13.42 13.11
N ASP A 328 -8.64 14.01 14.00
CA ASP A 328 -8.37 15.45 13.98
C ASP A 328 -7.74 15.91 12.67
N ARG A 329 -6.79 15.14 12.12
CA ARG A 329 -6.18 15.43 10.82
C ARG A 329 -7.18 15.30 9.67
N LEU A 330 -8.01 14.25 9.69
CA LEU A 330 -9.00 14.01 8.66
C LEU A 330 -10.12 15.06 8.68
N ASN A 331 -10.56 15.50 9.86
CA ASN A 331 -11.56 16.56 10.00
C ASN A 331 -11.08 17.91 9.46
N ASN A 332 -9.77 18.12 9.39
CA ASN A 332 -9.14 19.30 8.79
C ASN A 332 -8.68 19.08 7.33
N SER A 333 -9.03 17.94 6.74
CA SER A 333 -8.71 17.58 5.36
C SER A 333 -9.83 17.91 4.39
N ASP A 334 -9.62 17.66 3.11
CA ASP A 334 -10.62 17.81 2.06
C ASP A 334 -11.26 16.47 1.63
N TYR A 335 -11.14 15.45 2.46
CA TYR A 335 -11.81 14.16 2.24
C TYR A 335 -13.31 14.24 2.58
N ASP A 336 -14.14 13.59 1.75
CA ASP A 336 -15.58 13.47 1.98
C ASP A 336 -15.95 12.26 2.81
N ILE A 337 -15.21 11.16 2.60
CA ILE A 337 -15.49 9.84 3.18
C ILE A 337 -14.16 9.21 3.61
N VAL A 338 -14.18 8.59 4.78
CA VAL A 338 -13.08 7.81 5.33
C VAL A 338 -13.53 6.36 5.45
N LEU A 339 -12.90 5.47 4.69
CA LEU A 339 -13.10 4.04 4.80
C LEU A 339 -11.97 3.42 5.62
N ILE A 340 -12.31 2.62 6.61
CA ILE A 340 -11.37 2.02 7.55
C ILE A 340 -11.47 0.50 7.45
N GLU A 341 -10.38 -0.18 7.13
CA GLU A 341 -10.33 -1.64 7.19
C GLU A 341 -9.99 -2.12 8.60
N GLY A 342 -10.87 -2.90 9.20
CA GLY A 342 -10.64 -3.56 10.49
C GLY A 342 -9.56 -4.65 10.40
N VAL A 343 -8.95 -4.97 11.54
CA VAL A 343 -7.95 -6.04 11.65
C VAL A 343 -8.64 -7.37 11.98
N MET A 344 -8.24 -8.45 11.31
CA MET A 344 -8.70 -9.82 11.57
C MET A 344 -10.22 -9.93 11.87
N SER A 345 -10.64 -10.56 13.00
CA SER A 345 -11.98 -10.42 13.55
C SER A 345 -12.10 -9.10 14.31
N VAL A 346 -13.31 -8.51 14.30
CA VAL A 346 -13.59 -7.25 15.03
C VAL A 346 -13.28 -7.33 16.52
N PHE A 347 -13.34 -8.53 17.10
CA PHE A 347 -13.08 -8.79 18.53
C PHE A 347 -11.66 -9.29 18.81
N THR A 348 -10.81 -9.45 17.81
CA THR A 348 -9.42 -9.86 18.03
C THR A 348 -8.72 -8.81 18.90
N GLY A 349 -8.28 -9.22 20.09
CA GLY A 349 -7.62 -8.35 21.07
C GLY A 349 -8.55 -7.73 22.13
N ILE A 350 -9.87 -7.88 22.04
CA ILE A 350 -10.83 -7.27 22.98
C ILE A 350 -10.65 -7.74 24.45
N LEU A 351 -10.03 -8.89 24.66
CA LEU A 351 -9.75 -9.41 26.01
C LEU A 351 -8.48 -8.81 26.62
N ASN A 352 -7.83 -7.86 25.94
CA ASN A 352 -6.68 -7.16 26.50
C ASN A 352 -7.15 -5.98 27.35
N GLU A 353 -7.08 -6.11 28.66
CA GLU A 353 -7.58 -5.11 29.60
C GLU A 353 -6.73 -3.83 29.72
N LYS A 354 -5.50 -3.83 29.18
CA LYS A 354 -4.54 -2.72 29.40
C LYS A 354 -4.56 -1.66 28.32
N VAL A 355 -4.84 -2.03 27.07
CA VAL A 355 -4.76 -1.14 25.90
C VAL A 355 -5.77 -1.59 24.87
N PRO A 356 -6.51 -0.70 24.18
CA PRO A 356 -7.38 -1.09 23.06
C PRO A 356 -6.62 -1.89 22.01
N PHE A 357 -7.11 -3.09 21.70
CA PHE A 357 -6.44 -4.03 20.79
C PHE A 357 -7.38 -4.60 19.72
N SER A 358 -8.60 -4.09 19.63
CA SER A 358 -9.61 -4.59 18.68
C SER A 358 -10.18 -3.50 17.79
N ALA A 359 -10.66 -3.89 16.62
CA ALA A 359 -11.38 -2.99 15.73
C ALA A 359 -12.70 -2.52 16.37
N ALA A 360 -13.34 -3.36 17.19
CA ALA A 360 -14.55 -3.00 17.92
C ALA A 360 -14.31 -1.86 18.90
N GLU A 361 -13.21 -1.88 19.66
CA GLU A 361 -12.87 -0.81 20.61
C GLU A 361 -12.55 0.51 19.90
N ILE A 362 -11.87 0.46 18.75
CA ILE A 362 -11.64 1.65 17.92
C ILE A 362 -12.96 2.23 17.43
N ALA A 363 -13.86 1.39 16.90
CA ALA A 363 -15.16 1.84 16.42
C ALA A 363 -16.03 2.43 17.54
N MET A 364 -16.03 1.78 18.71
CA MET A 364 -16.77 2.24 19.90
C MET A 364 -16.24 3.59 20.40
N SER A 365 -14.93 3.73 20.60
CA SER A 365 -14.33 4.94 21.17
C SER A 365 -14.48 6.16 20.26
N SER A 366 -14.63 5.95 18.96
CA SER A 366 -14.68 7.01 17.95
C SER A 366 -16.06 7.16 17.30
N ASN A 367 -17.06 6.41 17.80
CA ASN A 367 -18.44 6.40 17.27
C ASN A 367 -18.48 6.16 15.74
N ILE A 368 -17.67 5.21 15.26
CA ILE A 368 -17.56 4.89 13.83
C ILE A 368 -18.52 3.74 13.51
N PRO A 369 -19.51 3.94 12.60
CA PRO A 369 -20.40 2.89 12.15
C PRO A 369 -19.67 1.83 11.34
N MET A 370 -20.21 0.60 11.31
CA MET A 370 -19.56 -0.56 10.73
C MET A 370 -20.42 -1.29 9.70
N ILE A 371 -19.80 -1.75 8.61
CA ILE A 371 -20.27 -2.88 7.80
C ILE A 371 -19.61 -4.13 8.34
N LEU A 372 -20.41 -5.13 8.72
CA LEU A 372 -19.90 -6.38 9.25
C LEU A 372 -19.96 -7.48 8.17
N ALA A 373 -18.80 -8.01 7.78
CA ALA A 373 -18.68 -8.98 6.70
C ALA A 373 -18.25 -10.37 7.17
N SER A 374 -18.71 -11.40 6.48
CA SER A 374 -18.22 -12.77 6.62
C SER A 374 -18.12 -13.48 5.28
N SER A 375 -17.12 -14.34 5.12
CA SER A 375 -17.03 -15.25 3.99
C SER A 375 -17.81 -16.54 4.27
N VAL A 376 -18.65 -16.96 3.30
CA VAL A 376 -19.40 -18.21 3.42
C VAL A 376 -18.56 -19.47 3.15
N ASN A 377 -17.26 -19.33 2.86
CA ASN A 377 -16.41 -20.48 2.53
C ASN A 377 -16.12 -21.42 3.70
N LYS A 378 -16.27 -20.92 4.95
CA LYS A 378 -15.97 -21.68 6.17
C LYS A 378 -17.27 -22.07 6.88
N GLY A 379 -18.01 -23.05 6.39
CA GLY A 379 -19.21 -23.54 7.04
C GLY A 379 -20.54 -23.26 6.31
N GLY A 380 -20.51 -22.59 5.16
CA GLY A 380 -21.70 -22.29 4.36
C GLY A 380 -22.39 -20.97 4.72
N ILE A 381 -23.48 -20.68 4.02
CA ILE A 381 -24.21 -19.40 4.12
C ILE A 381 -24.92 -19.30 5.47
N GLU A 382 -25.52 -20.36 5.95
CA GLU A 382 -26.25 -20.40 7.23
C GLU A 382 -25.32 -20.20 8.42
N SER A 383 -24.16 -20.86 8.41
CA SER A 383 -23.16 -20.69 9.48
C SER A 383 -22.64 -19.25 9.51
N ALA A 384 -22.33 -18.67 8.36
CA ALA A 384 -21.91 -17.27 8.27
C ALA A 384 -23.00 -16.30 8.77
N ALA A 385 -24.28 -16.58 8.49
CA ALA A 385 -25.40 -15.78 9.00
C ALA A 385 -25.52 -15.84 10.53
N ILE A 386 -25.40 -17.02 11.13
CA ILE A 386 -25.42 -17.19 12.59
C ILE A 386 -24.25 -16.45 13.25
N ASP A 387 -23.05 -16.58 12.69
CA ASP A 387 -21.87 -15.90 13.20
C ASP A 387 -22.03 -14.38 13.13
N LEU A 388 -22.53 -13.84 12.01
CA LEU A 388 -22.74 -12.41 11.83
C LEU A 388 -23.81 -11.85 12.79
N VAL A 389 -24.90 -12.58 13.03
CA VAL A 389 -25.93 -12.21 14.04
C VAL A 389 -25.30 -12.13 15.42
N SER A 390 -24.49 -13.12 15.80
CA SER A 390 -23.81 -13.13 17.10
C SER A 390 -22.84 -11.95 17.25
N HIS A 391 -22.07 -11.65 16.22
CA HIS A 391 -21.13 -10.53 16.22
C HIS A 391 -21.85 -9.18 16.22
N ALA A 392 -22.92 -9.02 15.42
CA ALA A 392 -23.71 -7.78 15.37
C ALA A 392 -24.33 -7.46 16.73
N ASN A 393 -24.96 -8.45 17.38
CA ASN A 393 -25.57 -8.27 18.71
C ASN A 393 -24.53 -7.93 19.79
N MET A 394 -23.32 -8.49 19.69
CA MET A 394 -22.25 -8.14 20.62
C MET A 394 -21.69 -6.71 20.35
N LEU A 395 -21.53 -6.32 19.09
CA LEU A 395 -21.12 -4.96 18.71
C LEU A 395 -22.13 -3.93 19.21
N GLU A 396 -23.42 -4.19 19.04
CA GLU A 396 -24.50 -3.32 19.52
C GLU A 396 -24.47 -3.16 21.05
N LYS A 397 -24.24 -4.24 21.78
CA LYS A 397 -24.08 -4.18 23.25
C LYS A 397 -22.86 -3.35 23.68
N LEU A 398 -21.84 -3.27 22.83
CA LEU A 398 -20.68 -2.40 23.02
C LEU A 398 -20.93 -0.95 22.55
N GLY A 399 -22.11 -0.65 21.99
CA GLY A 399 -22.44 0.69 21.48
C GLY A 399 -21.92 0.98 20.08
N VAL A 400 -21.52 -0.04 19.31
CA VAL A 400 -21.10 0.12 17.90
C VAL A 400 -22.30 -0.06 16.98
N SER A 401 -22.60 0.93 16.13
CA SER A 401 -23.64 0.83 15.11
C SER A 401 -23.20 -0.08 13.97
N VAL A 402 -23.99 -1.13 13.68
CA VAL A 402 -23.82 -1.99 12.51
C VAL A 402 -24.83 -1.58 11.44
N GLU A 403 -24.38 -0.87 10.41
CA GLU A 403 -25.23 -0.31 9.35
C GLU A 403 -25.61 -1.34 8.29
N ALA A 404 -24.77 -2.35 8.08
CA ALA A 404 -25.03 -3.43 7.15
C ALA A 404 -24.32 -4.73 7.56
N ILE A 405 -24.94 -5.83 7.19
CA ILE A 405 -24.36 -7.18 7.24
C ILE A 405 -24.11 -7.63 5.79
N LEU A 406 -22.89 -8.12 5.50
CA LEU A 406 -22.49 -8.54 4.19
C LEU A 406 -21.97 -9.98 4.18
N LEU A 407 -22.64 -10.85 3.42
CA LEU A 407 -22.18 -12.21 3.14
C LEU A 407 -21.36 -12.22 1.85
N ASN A 408 -20.09 -12.56 1.96
CA ASN A 408 -19.16 -12.59 0.84
C ASN A 408 -18.97 -14.01 0.29
N LYS A 409 -18.72 -14.10 -1.03
CA LYS A 409 -18.51 -15.35 -1.78
C LYS A 409 -19.77 -16.23 -1.81
N VAL A 410 -20.95 -15.61 -1.83
CA VAL A 410 -22.23 -16.31 -1.91
C VAL A 410 -22.30 -17.12 -3.21
N TYR A 411 -22.58 -18.40 -3.10
CA TYR A 411 -22.65 -19.36 -4.20
C TYR A 411 -24.07 -19.83 -4.53
N ASN A 412 -25.07 -19.49 -3.71
CA ASN A 412 -26.46 -19.89 -3.88
C ASN A 412 -27.41 -18.79 -3.37
N ASP A 413 -28.12 -18.17 -4.31
CA ASP A 413 -29.03 -17.05 -4.01
C ASP A 413 -30.24 -17.49 -3.20
N LYS A 414 -30.79 -18.70 -3.44
CA LYS A 414 -31.95 -19.19 -2.69
C LYS A 414 -31.63 -19.38 -1.20
N ILE A 415 -30.45 -19.93 -0.89
CA ILE A 415 -30.03 -20.08 0.50
C ILE A 415 -29.80 -18.70 1.13
N PHE A 416 -29.18 -17.78 0.39
CA PHE A 416 -29.01 -16.40 0.85
C PHE A 416 -30.37 -15.76 1.17
N ASP A 417 -31.35 -15.85 0.25
CA ASP A 417 -32.67 -15.26 0.44
C ASP A 417 -33.41 -15.86 1.68
N ASN A 418 -33.13 -17.13 2.02
CA ASN A 418 -33.68 -17.76 3.23
C ASN A 418 -33.05 -17.27 4.54
N VAL A 419 -31.75 -16.89 4.53
CA VAL A 419 -31.09 -16.39 5.74
C VAL A 419 -31.32 -14.89 6.01
N VAL A 420 -31.70 -14.10 5.01
CA VAL A 420 -32.00 -12.67 5.18
C VAL A 420 -33.06 -12.41 6.24
N PRO A 421 -34.25 -13.07 6.24
CA PRO A 421 -35.21 -12.88 7.32
C PRO A 421 -34.69 -13.29 8.70
N TYR A 422 -33.90 -14.35 8.80
CA TYR A 422 -33.27 -14.75 10.05
C TYR A 422 -32.35 -13.66 10.59
N ILE A 423 -31.48 -13.06 9.76
CA ILE A 423 -30.59 -11.98 10.17
C ILE A 423 -31.40 -10.77 10.64
N LYS A 424 -32.38 -10.31 9.85
CA LYS A 424 -33.21 -9.15 10.18
C LYS A 424 -34.05 -9.35 11.48
N ASN A 425 -34.57 -10.54 11.70
CA ASN A 425 -35.38 -10.85 12.88
C ASN A 425 -34.53 -10.99 14.16
N ASN A 426 -33.22 -11.19 14.05
CA ASN A 426 -32.35 -11.42 15.20
C ASN A 426 -31.31 -10.31 15.40
N THR A 427 -31.37 -9.23 14.59
CA THR A 427 -30.54 -8.03 14.73
C THR A 427 -31.39 -6.79 14.43
N HIS A 428 -30.85 -5.60 14.73
CA HIS A 428 -31.49 -4.33 14.29
C HIS A 428 -30.97 -3.87 12.89
N VAL A 429 -30.27 -4.74 12.15
CA VAL A 429 -29.64 -4.40 10.87
C VAL A 429 -30.61 -4.65 9.73
N GLU A 430 -31.02 -3.56 9.07
CA GLU A 430 -31.93 -3.62 7.92
C GLU A 430 -31.24 -3.99 6.62
N ASN A 431 -29.96 -3.60 6.45
CA ASN A 431 -29.21 -3.79 5.22
C ASN A 431 -28.45 -5.12 5.24
N VAL A 432 -29.01 -6.14 4.59
CA VAL A 432 -28.35 -7.44 4.42
C VAL A 432 -27.95 -7.59 2.95
N LEU A 433 -26.63 -7.65 2.71
CA LEU A 433 -26.03 -7.60 1.39
C LEU A 433 -25.29 -8.90 1.06
N LYS A 434 -25.12 -9.18 -0.23
CA LYS A 434 -24.28 -10.30 -0.70
C LYS A 434 -23.29 -9.84 -1.74
N LEU A 435 -22.12 -10.49 -1.76
CA LEU A 435 -21.20 -10.50 -2.90
C LEU A 435 -21.12 -11.93 -3.43
N PRO A 436 -21.24 -12.12 -4.75
CA PRO A 436 -21.18 -13.45 -5.33
C PRO A 436 -19.77 -14.02 -5.23
N LYS A 437 -19.68 -15.35 -5.25
CA LYS A 437 -18.38 -16.01 -5.41
C LYS A 437 -17.89 -15.78 -6.85
N LEU A 438 -16.74 -15.14 -6.99
CA LEU A 438 -16.10 -14.95 -8.29
C LEU A 438 -15.79 -16.29 -8.92
N LYS A 439 -16.03 -16.44 -10.23
CA LYS A 439 -15.71 -17.65 -10.97
C LYS A 439 -14.18 -17.72 -11.11
N SER A 440 -13.59 -18.79 -10.62
CA SER A 440 -12.15 -19.00 -10.49
C SER A 440 -11.37 -19.25 -11.80
N GLY A 441 -11.88 -18.79 -12.95
CA GLY A 441 -11.21 -18.99 -14.25
C GLY A 441 -9.82 -18.36 -14.33
N ASP A 442 -9.67 -17.17 -13.79
CA ASP A 442 -8.50 -16.32 -14.01
C ASP A 442 -7.54 -16.23 -12.81
N MET A 443 -7.87 -16.86 -11.68
CA MET A 443 -7.06 -16.79 -10.47
C MET A 443 -6.18 -18.02 -10.21
N ARG A 444 -5.96 -18.86 -11.20
CA ARG A 444 -5.09 -20.04 -11.05
C ARG A 444 -3.63 -19.59 -11.01
N GLY A 445 -2.98 -19.81 -9.88
CA GLY A 445 -1.56 -19.51 -9.68
C GLY A 445 -1.28 -18.30 -8.79
N PHE A 446 -2.32 -17.63 -8.29
CA PHE A 446 -2.12 -16.54 -7.36
C PHE A 446 -1.89 -17.02 -5.94
N ILE A 447 -0.82 -16.53 -5.37
CA ILE A 447 -0.54 -16.65 -3.96
C ILE A 447 -1.37 -15.57 -3.25
N PRO A 448 -2.21 -15.93 -2.29
CA PRO A 448 -3.19 -15.00 -1.72
C PRO A 448 -2.54 -13.85 -0.97
N GLU A 449 -3.24 -12.75 -0.92
CA GLU A 449 -3.18 -11.62 0.00
C GLU A 449 -2.19 -10.49 -0.28
N VAL A 450 -1.07 -10.68 -0.98
CA VAL A 450 -0.07 -9.60 -1.12
C VAL A 450 0.62 -9.58 -2.48
N GLU A 451 0.39 -10.59 -3.28
CA GLU A 451 0.96 -10.76 -4.62
C GLU A 451 -0.15 -10.68 -5.66
N ILE A 452 -1.08 -9.75 -5.42
CA ILE A 452 -2.25 -9.56 -6.24
C ILE A 452 -1.85 -8.72 -7.45
N ARG A 453 -2.29 -9.12 -8.61
CA ARG A 453 -2.34 -8.21 -9.75
C ARG A 453 -3.35 -7.12 -9.44
N TYR A 454 -2.91 -5.90 -9.28
CA TYR A 454 -3.79 -4.78 -8.88
C TYR A 454 -4.84 -4.49 -9.95
N ASP A 455 -4.50 -4.55 -11.23
CA ASP A 455 -5.43 -4.36 -12.33
C ASP A 455 -6.59 -5.35 -12.28
N LEU A 456 -6.29 -6.65 -12.13
CA LEU A 456 -7.28 -7.71 -12.09
C LEU A 456 -8.12 -7.65 -10.80
N PHE A 457 -7.46 -7.51 -9.64
CA PHE A 457 -8.15 -7.44 -8.36
C PHE A 457 -9.11 -6.25 -8.28
N THR A 458 -8.66 -5.09 -8.72
CA THR A 458 -9.44 -3.85 -8.67
C THR A 458 -10.56 -3.85 -9.70
N SER A 459 -10.34 -4.45 -10.89
CA SER A 459 -11.41 -4.66 -11.87
C SER A 459 -12.54 -5.50 -11.26
N HIS A 460 -12.22 -6.67 -10.69
CA HIS A 460 -13.23 -7.50 -10.05
C HIS A 460 -13.90 -6.85 -8.83
N ALA A 461 -13.20 -5.99 -8.10
CA ALA A 461 -13.80 -5.28 -6.98
C ALA A 461 -14.76 -4.18 -7.41
N MET A 462 -14.67 -3.75 -8.68
CA MET A 462 -15.55 -2.73 -9.27
C MET A 462 -16.79 -3.32 -9.97
N ASP A 463 -16.74 -4.59 -10.38
CA ASP A 463 -17.88 -5.33 -10.95
C ASP A 463 -18.93 -5.63 -9.86
#